data_d186ae540e86794fd1a854515e1e20cd
#
_entry.id   d186ae540e86794fd1a854515e1e20cd
#
_cell.length_a   1.000
_cell.length_b   1.000
_cell.length_c   1.000
_cell.angle_alpha   90.00
_cell.angle_beta   90.00
_cell.angle_gamma   90.00
#
_symmetry.space_group_name_H-M   'P 1'
#
loop_
_entity.id
_entity.type
_entity.pdbx_description
1 polymer ?
#
loop_
_entity_poly.entity_id
_entity_poly.type
_entity_poly.pdbx_seq_one_letter_code
_entity_poly.pdbx_strand_id
1 'polypeptide(L)'
;MNQHKKRAILWILLISVCVGILGSCIHPDEGDFRTTPPDVTLSTPPEVTVSTTPPEGTTPVQTTPPTTTPAQTTPPQITQTTPPVTTPIVTTTPPVQTTTPPVQTTTPEPEPPKPPEPEVKIKIYIDQGHNPFSPTHPPSWNTGASNEELGLYEQDITFEIGMLLADLLLQDNRFEVRLSRPTAETILGTDNDSALDFRVNDATEWGADYFISLHTNANDISSARGIEVYTLDGTGAAYDLGSELLEALEKSTGLRNRGMKTEEYRVLKNATMPAMLVEMGFITNEGDAILLRDNPELFAQGIFNGIKAYFDALEEEPTSTEQE
;
A
#
# COMPACT_ATOMS: atom_id res chain seq x y z
N MET A 1 30.40 3.96 12.01
CA MET A 1 29.53 5.13 11.76
C MET A 1 29.05 5.00 10.32
N ASN A 2 27.76 4.72 10.14
CA ASN A 2 27.18 4.24 8.88
C ASN A 2 27.15 5.35 7.81
N GLN A 3 27.29 5.01 6.54
CA GLN A 3 27.35 5.94 5.40
C GLN A 3 26.16 6.92 5.37
N HIS A 4 24.99 6.50 5.84
CA HIS A 4 23.79 7.34 5.94
C HIS A 4 23.93 8.49 6.96
N LYS A 5 24.69 8.31 8.05
CA LYS A 5 24.95 9.39 9.02
C LYS A 5 25.94 10.45 8.49
N LYS A 6 26.78 10.11 7.51
CA LYS A 6 27.71 11.07 6.89
C LYS A 6 27.00 11.97 5.87
N ARG A 7 25.93 11.52 5.24
CA ARG A 7 25.12 12.34 4.32
C ARG A 7 24.25 13.35 5.07
N ALA A 8 23.63 12.98 6.16
CA ALA A 8 22.80 13.87 6.99
C ALA A 8 23.59 15.04 7.60
N ILE A 9 24.87 14.83 7.99
CA ILE A 9 25.72 15.87 8.57
C ILE A 9 26.23 16.87 7.49
N LEU A 10 26.35 16.44 6.25
CA LEU A 10 26.80 17.29 5.15
C LEU A 10 25.71 18.29 4.69
N TRP A 11 24.44 17.90 4.82
CA TRP A 11 23.30 18.76 4.45
C TRP A 11 23.02 19.87 5.48
N ILE A 12 23.28 19.64 6.76
CA ILE A 12 23.07 20.64 7.84
C ILE A 12 24.10 21.78 7.76
N LEU A 13 25.26 21.54 7.16
CA LEU A 13 26.32 22.57 7.02
C LEU A 13 26.15 23.44 5.76
N LEU A 14 25.34 23.05 4.78
CA LEU A 14 25.11 23.83 3.55
C LEU A 14 23.95 24.84 3.67
N ILE A 15 23.02 24.66 4.61
CA ILE A 15 21.90 25.59 4.82
C ILE A 15 22.28 26.84 5.63
N SER A 16 23.44 26.85 6.30
CA SER A 16 23.86 27.97 7.18
C SER A 16 24.63 29.09 6.47
N VAL A 17 24.88 29.00 5.17
CA VAL A 17 25.71 29.99 4.42
C VAL A 17 24.88 30.88 3.48
N CYS A 18 23.60 30.62 3.24
CA CYS A 18 22.80 31.38 2.26
C CYS A 18 21.86 32.46 2.85
N VAL A 19 21.93 32.82 4.11
CA VAL A 19 21.08 33.87 4.74
C VAL A 19 21.82 35.15 5.00
N GLY A 20 22.60 35.61 4.07
CA GLY A 20 23.31 36.85 4.29
C GLY A 20 23.73 37.61 3.05
N ILE A 21 22.80 37.95 2.13
CA ILE A 21 22.95 39.09 1.18
C ILE A 21 21.58 39.21 0.43
N LEU A 22 20.71 40.10 0.88
CA LEU A 22 19.74 40.82 0.05
C LEU A 22 19.24 42.04 0.83
N GLY A 23 19.95 43.12 0.63
CA GLY A 23 19.51 44.47 0.94
C GLY A 23 19.38 45.26 -0.36
N SER A 24 18.24 45.91 -0.49
CA SER A 24 17.93 47.09 -1.32
C SER A 24 18.06 47.00 -2.83
N CYS A 25 16.95 47.21 -3.54
CA CYS A 25 16.75 48.32 -4.50
C CYS A 25 15.30 48.28 -5.08
N ILE A 26 14.48 49.28 -4.66
CA ILE A 26 13.81 50.32 -5.45
C ILE A 26 12.89 49.87 -6.59
N HIS A 27 11.58 50.16 -6.40
CA HIS A 27 10.57 50.38 -7.46
C HIS A 27 10.94 51.62 -8.27
N PRO A 28 10.62 51.73 -9.58
CA PRO A 28 9.35 52.36 -9.95
C PRO A 28 8.68 51.84 -11.24
N ASP A 29 7.43 52.09 -11.30
CA ASP A 29 6.61 52.70 -12.37
C ASP A 29 5.77 51.79 -13.25
N GLU A 30 4.48 52.17 -13.22
CA GLU A 30 3.39 51.66 -14.03
C GLU A 30 3.58 52.04 -15.52
N GLY A 31 3.30 51.11 -16.42
CA GLY A 31 3.20 51.35 -17.85
C GLY A 31 2.18 50.43 -18.49
N ASP A 32 0.97 51.00 -18.69
CA ASP A 32 -0.13 50.46 -19.48
C ASP A 32 0.28 50.26 -20.95
N PHE A 33 0.33 49.00 -21.47
CA PHE A 33 0.39 48.72 -22.89
C PHE A 33 -0.59 47.58 -23.26
N ARG A 34 -1.78 48.00 -23.65
CA ARG A 34 -2.68 47.18 -24.51
C ARG A 34 -2.05 47.03 -25.88
N THR A 35 -1.65 45.80 -26.24
CA THR A 35 -1.43 45.43 -27.63
C THR A 35 -2.22 44.17 -27.92
N THR A 36 -3.13 44.33 -28.87
CA THR A 36 -3.92 43.27 -29.51
C THR A 36 -2.98 42.29 -30.25
N PRO A 37 -3.18 40.97 -30.16
CA PRO A 37 -2.39 40.01 -30.93
C PRO A 37 -2.76 40.04 -32.43
N PRO A 38 -1.81 39.79 -33.33
CA PRO A 38 -2.09 39.70 -34.75
C PRO A 38 -2.80 38.39 -35.10
N ASP A 39 -3.70 38.53 -36.07
CA ASP A 39 -4.50 37.51 -36.72
C ASP A 39 -3.59 36.46 -37.39
N VAL A 40 -3.56 35.22 -36.90
CA VAL A 40 -2.86 34.10 -37.54
C VAL A 40 -3.89 33.30 -38.33
N THR A 41 -3.89 33.47 -39.63
CA THR A 41 -4.61 32.63 -40.59
C THR A 41 -4.06 31.20 -40.55
N LEU A 42 -4.88 30.24 -40.10
CA LEU A 42 -4.61 28.81 -40.24
C LEU A 42 -4.61 28.41 -41.72
N SER A 43 -3.47 27.96 -42.23
CA SER A 43 -3.39 27.20 -43.47
C SER A 43 -3.62 25.72 -43.17
N THR A 44 -4.61 25.14 -43.82
CA THR A 44 -4.93 23.71 -43.80
C THR A 44 -3.78 22.87 -44.40
N PRO A 45 -3.36 21.75 -43.75
CA PRO A 45 -2.42 20.82 -44.37
C PRO A 45 -3.07 20.02 -45.50
N PRO A 46 -2.29 19.57 -46.51
CA PRO A 46 -2.81 18.80 -47.65
C PRO A 46 -3.24 17.38 -47.21
N GLU A 47 -4.37 16.96 -47.76
CA GLU A 47 -4.98 15.64 -47.60
C GLU A 47 -4.09 14.56 -48.25
N VAL A 48 -3.56 13.65 -47.45
CA VAL A 48 -2.84 12.47 -47.95
C VAL A 48 -3.84 11.32 -48.11
N THR A 49 -4.19 11.05 -49.36
CA THR A 49 -4.96 9.86 -49.76
C THR A 49 -4.07 8.62 -49.66
N VAL A 50 -4.30 7.78 -48.68
CA VAL A 50 -3.69 6.45 -48.60
C VAL A 50 -4.60 5.45 -49.30
N SER A 51 -4.12 4.94 -50.45
CA SER A 51 -4.74 3.82 -51.18
C SER A 51 -4.52 2.51 -50.42
N THR A 52 -5.58 1.92 -49.90
CA THR A 52 -5.56 0.59 -49.31
C THR A 52 -5.93 -0.44 -50.36
N THR A 53 -4.95 -1.25 -50.80
CA THR A 53 -5.20 -2.53 -51.45
C THR A 53 -4.67 -3.63 -50.54
N PRO A 54 -5.49 -4.60 -50.10
CA PRO A 54 -5.03 -5.73 -49.33
C PRO A 54 -4.35 -6.78 -50.22
N PRO A 55 -3.28 -7.44 -49.79
CA PRO A 55 -2.78 -8.62 -50.47
C PRO A 55 -3.61 -9.87 -50.09
N GLU A 56 -3.96 -10.63 -51.15
CA GLU A 56 -4.62 -11.93 -51.03
C GLU A 56 -3.78 -12.99 -50.36
N GLY A 57 -4.42 -13.74 -49.48
CA GLY A 57 -4.39 -15.18 -49.30
C GLY A 57 -3.08 -15.90 -49.01
N THR A 58 -2.82 -16.22 -47.73
CA THR A 58 -2.22 -17.48 -47.40
C THR A 58 -2.94 -18.11 -46.22
N THR A 59 -3.46 -19.32 -46.48
CA THR A 59 -4.17 -20.19 -45.54
C THR A 59 -3.22 -20.66 -44.42
N PRO A 60 -3.60 -20.58 -43.14
CA PRO A 60 -2.77 -21.15 -42.08
C PRO A 60 -2.92 -22.68 -42.05
N VAL A 61 -1.82 -23.36 -42.09
CA VAL A 61 -1.70 -24.81 -41.83
C VAL A 61 -1.90 -25.03 -40.32
N GLN A 62 -2.95 -25.74 -39.99
CA GLN A 62 -3.26 -26.20 -38.64
C GLN A 62 -2.29 -27.34 -38.27
N THR A 63 -1.31 -27.08 -37.42
CA THR A 63 -0.52 -28.14 -36.76
C THR A 63 -1.13 -28.39 -35.37
N THR A 64 -1.69 -29.57 -35.21
CA THR A 64 -2.17 -30.10 -33.92
C THR A 64 -0.97 -30.43 -33.03
N PRO A 65 -0.95 -30.00 -31.74
CA PRO A 65 0.07 -30.44 -30.80
C PRO A 65 -0.16 -31.91 -30.38
N PRO A 66 0.90 -32.66 -30.08
CA PRO A 66 0.76 -34.02 -29.60
C PRO A 66 0.22 -34.05 -28.16
N THR A 67 -0.84 -34.82 -27.96
CA THR A 67 -1.41 -35.14 -26.65
C THR A 67 -0.43 -36.00 -25.86
N THR A 68 0.22 -35.44 -24.86
CA THR A 68 0.93 -36.20 -23.82
C THR A 68 0.01 -36.35 -22.60
N THR A 69 -0.45 -37.56 -22.37
CA THR A 69 -1.16 -37.99 -21.17
C THR A 69 -0.22 -37.91 -19.96
N PRO A 70 -0.61 -37.23 -18.86
CA PRO A 70 0.18 -37.26 -17.63
C PRO A 70 0.04 -38.64 -16.97
N ALA A 71 1.15 -39.27 -16.65
CA ALA A 71 1.20 -40.48 -15.84
C ALA A 71 0.74 -40.13 -14.40
N GLN A 72 -0.30 -40.82 -13.94
CA GLN A 72 -0.77 -40.79 -12.55
C GLN A 72 0.31 -41.43 -11.65
N THR A 73 0.98 -40.62 -10.85
CA THR A 73 1.78 -41.10 -9.72
C THR A 73 0.88 -41.23 -8.50
N THR A 74 0.67 -42.48 -8.09
CA THR A 74 -0.02 -42.87 -6.86
C THR A 74 0.81 -42.41 -5.64
N PRO A 75 0.23 -41.78 -4.60
CA PRO A 75 0.94 -41.45 -3.36
C PRO A 75 1.26 -42.74 -2.58
N PRO A 76 2.40 -42.80 -1.83
CA PRO A 76 2.72 -43.96 -1.02
C PRO A 76 1.76 -44.10 0.17
N GLN A 77 1.22 -45.30 0.36
CA GLN A 77 0.43 -45.69 1.53
C GLN A 77 1.29 -45.63 2.80
N ILE A 78 0.85 -44.83 3.77
CA ILE A 78 1.40 -44.84 5.11
C ILE A 78 0.79 -46.03 5.85
N THR A 79 1.63 -47.04 6.12
CA THR A 79 1.27 -48.18 6.97
C THR A 79 1.19 -47.71 8.42
N GLN A 80 -0.02 -47.70 8.99
CA GLN A 80 -0.21 -47.50 10.42
C GLN A 80 0.21 -48.76 11.18
N THR A 81 1.28 -48.66 11.92
CA THR A 81 1.64 -49.67 12.95
C THR A 81 0.90 -49.37 14.23
N THR A 82 -0.02 -50.28 14.61
CA THR A 82 -0.69 -50.28 15.91
C THR A 82 0.30 -50.61 17.01
N PRO A 83 0.30 -49.88 18.17
CA PRO A 83 1.10 -50.24 19.31
C PRO A 83 0.48 -51.48 20.05
N PRO A 84 1.32 -52.28 20.72
CA PRO A 84 0.86 -53.49 21.40
C PRO A 84 0.03 -53.14 22.66
N VAL A 85 -1.07 -53.87 22.80
CA VAL A 85 -1.95 -53.85 24.01
C VAL A 85 -1.20 -54.44 25.18
N THR A 86 -0.91 -53.61 26.21
CA THR A 86 -0.41 -54.06 27.49
C THR A 86 -1.60 -54.38 28.42
N THR A 87 -1.66 -55.62 28.82
CA THR A 87 -2.62 -56.15 29.82
C THR A 87 -2.32 -55.54 31.23
N PRO A 88 -3.34 -55.10 31.98
CA PRO A 88 -3.11 -54.55 33.33
C PRO A 88 -2.80 -55.65 34.32
N ILE A 89 -1.68 -55.49 35.06
CA ILE A 89 -1.32 -56.33 36.24
C ILE A 89 -2.21 -55.85 37.38
N VAL A 90 -3.03 -56.73 37.90
CA VAL A 90 -3.80 -56.50 39.13
C VAL A 90 -2.86 -56.66 40.32
N THR A 91 -2.50 -55.57 40.97
CA THR A 91 -1.78 -55.56 42.25
C THR A 91 -2.80 -55.37 43.35
N THR A 92 -2.96 -56.41 44.18
CA THR A 92 -3.78 -56.36 45.39
C THR A 92 -3.01 -55.62 46.51
N THR A 93 -3.50 -54.49 46.95
CA THR A 93 -3.00 -53.67 48.01
C THR A 93 -3.65 -54.13 49.35
N PRO A 94 -2.89 -54.27 50.51
CA PRO A 94 -3.48 -54.52 51.81
C PRO A 94 -4.19 -53.30 52.40
N PRO A 95 -5.14 -53.44 53.31
CA PRO A 95 -5.93 -52.33 53.85
C PRO A 95 -5.06 -51.38 54.71
N VAL A 96 -5.08 -50.12 54.29
CA VAL A 96 -4.44 -49.01 55.05
C VAL A 96 -5.41 -48.51 56.09
N GLN A 97 -4.97 -48.52 57.36
CA GLN A 97 -5.68 -47.90 58.49
C GLN A 97 -5.73 -46.37 58.29
N THR A 98 -6.94 -45.85 58.24
CA THR A 98 -7.20 -44.40 58.09
C THR A 98 -7.04 -43.74 59.47
N THR A 99 -5.90 -43.08 59.71
CA THR A 99 -5.81 -42.07 60.78
C THR A 99 -5.97 -40.71 60.09
N THR A 100 -7.07 -40.04 60.38
CA THR A 100 -7.37 -38.71 59.90
C THR A 100 -6.48 -37.70 60.65
N PRO A 101 -5.56 -36.98 59.96
CA PRO A 101 -4.87 -35.85 60.58
C PRO A 101 -5.82 -34.62 60.64
N PRO A 102 -5.60 -33.70 61.57
CA PRO A 102 -6.41 -32.51 61.73
C PRO A 102 -6.33 -31.64 60.47
N VAL A 103 -7.47 -31.19 60.01
CA VAL A 103 -7.60 -30.25 58.88
C VAL A 103 -6.88 -28.95 59.23
N GLN A 104 -5.69 -28.75 58.67
CA GLN A 104 -5.09 -27.42 58.62
C GLN A 104 -5.80 -26.59 57.56
N THR A 105 -6.48 -25.55 58.01
CA THR A 105 -7.06 -24.52 57.14
C THR A 105 -5.90 -23.74 56.52
N THR A 106 -5.43 -24.17 55.34
CA THR A 106 -4.47 -23.40 54.57
C THR A 106 -5.25 -22.25 53.89
N THR A 107 -4.95 -21.02 54.31
CA THR A 107 -5.33 -19.82 53.56
C THR A 107 -4.83 -19.98 52.12
N PRO A 108 -5.66 -19.84 51.08
CA PRO A 108 -5.18 -19.96 49.72
C PRO A 108 -4.10 -18.91 49.49
N GLU A 109 -2.95 -19.37 49.01
CA GLU A 109 -1.88 -18.50 48.52
C GLU A 109 -2.44 -17.66 47.37
N PRO A 110 -2.20 -16.33 47.35
CA PRO A 110 -2.70 -15.50 46.25
C PRO A 110 -2.16 -16.03 44.91
N GLU A 111 -3.07 -16.27 43.97
CA GLU A 111 -2.68 -16.66 42.62
C GLU A 111 -1.65 -15.65 42.05
N PRO A 112 -0.60 -16.14 41.38
CA PRO A 112 0.34 -15.25 40.70
C PRO A 112 -0.43 -14.40 39.69
N PRO A 113 -0.06 -13.11 39.52
CA PRO A 113 -0.74 -12.23 38.57
C PRO A 113 -0.75 -12.88 37.19
N LYS A 114 -1.94 -12.95 36.58
CA LYS A 114 -2.11 -13.45 35.21
C LYS A 114 -1.16 -12.67 34.31
N PRO A 115 -0.37 -13.31 33.43
CA PRO A 115 0.45 -12.62 32.47
C PRO A 115 -0.44 -11.65 31.68
N PRO A 116 0.06 -10.44 31.31
CA PRO A 116 -0.70 -9.54 30.47
C PRO A 116 -1.09 -10.27 29.19
N GLU A 117 -2.36 -10.12 28.77
CA GLU A 117 -2.80 -10.63 27.48
C GLU A 117 -1.99 -9.93 26.40
N PRO A 118 -1.60 -10.63 25.32
CA PRO A 118 -0.91 -10.01 24.22
C PRO A 118 -1.80 -8.90 23.64
N GLU A 119 -1.28 -7.70 23.54
CA GLU A 119 -1.97 -6.60 22.90
C GLU A 119 -2.24 -6.99 21.43
N VAL A 120 -3.51 -6.96 21.03
CA VAL A 120 -3.92 -7.23 19.65
C VAL A 120 -3.56 -6.00 18.82
N LYS A 121 -2.65 -6.17 17.87
CA LYS A 121 -2.25 -5.08 16.97
C LYS A 121 -3.18 -4.98 15.76
N ILE A 122 -3.34 -3.77 15.28
CA ILE A 122 -4.07 -3.45 14.07
C ILE A 122 -3.17 -3.76 12.87
N LYS A 123 -3.62 -4.63 11.98
CA LYS A 123 -2.86 -5.07 10.81
C LYS A 123 -3.15 -4.21 9.60
N ILE A 124 -2.18 -3.40 9.21
CA ILE A 124 -2.25 -2.53 8.03
C ILE A 124 -1.46 -3.16 6.88
N TYR A 125 -2.16 -3.50 5.80
CA TYR A 125 -1.52 -3.94 4.55
C TYR A 125 -1.30 -2.73 3.65
N ILE A 126 -0.04 -2.44 3.34
CA ILE A 126 0.34 -1.38 2.41
C ILE A 126 0.59 -2.01 1.06
N ASP A 127 -0.26 -1.69 0.11
CA ASP A 127 -0.11 -2.11 -1.27
C ASP A 127 0.60 -1.00 -2.08
N GLN A 128 1.86 -1.25 -2.41
CA GLN A 128 2.64 -0.36 -3.28
C GLN A 128 2.25 -0.65 -4.73
N GLY A 129 1.46 0.23 -5.34
CA GLY A 129 0.91 0.07 -6.67
C GLY A 129 1.95 -0.31 -7.72
N HIS A 130 1.50 -1.07 -8.72
CA HIS A 130 2.27 -1.53 -9.86
C HIS A 130 3.42 -2.51 -9.55
N ASN A 131 4.02 -3.05 -10.61
CA ASN A 131 5.22 -3.88 -10.57
C ASN A 131 6.42 -3.08 -11.11
N PRO A 132 7.66 -3.36 -10.63
CA PRO A 132 8.83 -2.72 -11.18
C PRO A 132 9.04 -3.11 -12.65
N PHE A 133 9.67 -2.22 -13.40
CA PHE A 133 10.12 -2.57 -14.75
C PHE A 133 11.07 -3.75 -14.72
N SER A 134 10.85 -4.73 -15.59
CA SER A 134 11.75 -5.88 -15.75
C SER A 134 11.96 -6.18 -17.22
N PRO A 135 13.20 -6.29 -17.70
CA PRO A 135 13.50 -6.63 -19.08
C PRO A 135 13.09 -8.06 -19.46
N THR A 136 12.82 -8.91 -18.46
CA THR A 136 12.40 -10.32 -18.67
C THR A 136 10.88 -10.49 -18.67
N HIS A 137 10.12 -9.44 -18.40
CA HIS A 137 8.67 -9.47 -18.39
C HIS A 137 8.12 -8.64 -19.56
N PRO A 138 7.03 -9.07 -20.18
CA PRO A 138 6.47 -8.37 -21.34
C PRO A 138 5.95 -6.97 -20.92
N PRO A 139 5.89 -6.01 -21.88
CA PRO A 139 5.37 -4.65 -21.66
C PRO A 139 3.91 -4.60 -21.18
N SER A 140 3.18 -5.74 -21.23
CA SER A 140 1.81 -5.86 -20.70
C SER A 140 1.72 -5.83 -19.18
N TRP A 141 2.84 -5.87 -18.48
CA TRP A 141 2.87 -5.67 -17.04
C TRP A 141 2.72 -4.18 -16.76
N ASN A 142 1.64 -3.86 -16.10
CA ASN A 142 1.32 -2.49 -15.76
C ASN A 142 2.35 -1.94 -14.76
N THR A 143 3.33 -1.21 -15.27
CA THR A 143 4.35 -0.50 -14.47
C THR A 143 3.84 0.85 -13.95
N GLY A 144 2.59 1.20 -14.24
CA GLY A 144 1.99 2.47 -13.87
C GLY A 144 2.27 3.58 -14.86
N ALA A 145 1.90 4.78 -14.47
CA ALA A 145 2.16 5.99 -15.22
C ALA A 145 3.64 6.43 -15.09
N SER A 146 4.06 7.32 -15.97
CA SER A 146 5.41 7.88 -15.95
C SER A 146 5.40 9.36 -16.31
N ASN A 147 6.45 10.05 -15.86
CA ASN A 147 6.85 11.36 -16.35
C ASN A 147 8.27 11.23 -16.88
N GLU A 148 8.39 10.99 -18.19
CA GLU A 148 9.68 10.74 -18.82
C GLU A 148 10.62 11.95 -18.77
N GLU A 149 10.08 13.17 -18.81
CA GLU A 149 10.87 14.40 -18.74
C GLU A 149 11.59 14.54 -17.39
N LEU A 150 10.94 14.09 -16.31
CA LEU A 150 11.51 14.10 -14.97
C LEU A 150 12.15 12.76 -14.58
N GLY A 151 12.06 11.75 -15.43
CA GLY A 151 12.59 10.40 -15.17
C GLY A 151 11.85 9.69 -14.02
N LEU A 152 10.55 9.94 -13.85
CA LEU A 152 9.75 9.41 -12.78
C LEU A 152 8.84 8.29 -13.27
N TYR A 153 8.73 7.25 -12.45
CA TYR A 153 7.89 6.09 -12.68
C TYR A 153 7.04 5.83 -11.44
N GLU A 154 5.76 5.60 -11.64
CA GLU A 154 4.80 5.42 -10.55
C GLU A 154 5.19 4.27 -9.61
N GLN A 155 5.62 3.12 -10.16
CA GLN A 155 6.04 1.99 -9.34
C GLN A 155 7.22 2.28 -8.40
N ASP A 156 8.08 3.24 -8.71
CA ASP A 156 9.20 3.63 -7.87
C ASP A 156 8.75 4.57 -6.76
N ILE A 157 7.86 5.53 -7.09
CA ILE A 157 7.26 6.47 -6.14
C ILE A 157 6.42 5.72 -5.09
N THR A 158 5.54 4.83 -5.54
CA THR A 158 4.68 4.06 -4.64
C THR A 158 5.47 3.13 -3.73
N PHE A 159 6.57 2.56 -4.25
CA PHE A 159 7.49 1.75 -3.45
C PHE A 159 8.18 2.58 -2.37
N GLU A 160 8.78 3.71 -2.72
CA GLU A 160 9.50 4.57 -1.78
C GLU A 160 8.59 5.10 -0.67
N ILE A 161 7.44 5.66 -1.04
CA ILE A 161 6.47 6.19 -0.06
C ILE A 161 5.91 5.06 0.82
N GLY A 162 5.63 3.88 0.24
CA GLY A 162 5.17 2.72 1.00
C GLY A 162 6.19 2.23 2.04
N MET A 163 7.49 2.24 1.72
CA MET A 163 8.54 1.90 2.67
C MET A 163 8.64 2.92 3.81
N LEU A 164 8.58 4.22 3.49
CA LEU A 164 8.60 5.29 4.50
C LEU A 164 7.37 5.22 5.42
N LEU A 165 6.19 4.94 4.86
CA LEU A 165 4.96 4.76 5.64
C LEU A 165 5.05 3.55 6.58
N ALA A 166 5.59 2.44 6.09
CA ALA A 166 5.79 1.24 6.92
C ALA A 166 6.72 1.53 8.10
N ASP A 167 7.82 2.27 7.87
CA ASP A 167 8.74 2.66 8.93
C ASP A 167 8.08 3.55 10.00
N LEU A 168 7.17 4.45 9.60
CA LEU A 168 6.42 5.29 10.54
C LEU A 168 5.42 4.46 11.36
N LEU A 169 4.64 3.59 10.70
CA LEU A 169 3.66 2.74 11.38
C LEU A 169 4.31 1.77 12.36
N LEU A 170 5.45 1.18 12.01
CA LEU A 170 6.17 0.24 12.89
C LEU A 170 6.78 0.91 14.14
N GLN A 171 6.87 2.24 14.19
CA GLN A 171 7.27 3.00 15.39
C GLN A 171 6.10 3.19 16.37
N ASP A 172 4.86 3.01 15.94
CA ASP A 172 3.67 3.01 16.78
C ASP A 172 3.30 1.56 17.13
N ASN A 173 3.34 1.23 18.42
CA ASN A 173 3.13 -0.14 18.89
C ASN A 173 1.73 -0.72 18.58
N ARG A 174 0.77 0.12 18.23
CA ARG A 174 -0.59 -0.30 17.85
C ARG A 174 -0.64 -1.05 16.53
N PHE A 175 0.35 -0.87 15.65
CA PHE A 175 0.30 -1.40 14.29
C PHE A 175 1.23 -2.58 14.05
N GLU A 176 0.78 -3.48 13.19
CA GLU A 176 1.56 -4.48 12.48
C GLU A 176 1.42 -4.22 10.99
N VAL A 177 2.53 -4.26 10.26
CA VAL A 177 2.56 -3.83 8.85
C VAL A 177 3.05 -4.95 7.96
N ARG A 178 2.38 -5.12 6.81
CA ARG A 178 2.85 -5.95 5.71
C ARG A 178 2.81 -5.16 4.41
N LEU A 179 3.88 -5.31 3.62
CA LEU A 179 4.04 -4.67 2.33
C LEU A 179 3.75 -5.66 1.19
N SER A 180 3.06 -5.24 0.15
CA SER A 180 2.87 -6.06 -1.06
C SER A 180 4.21 -6.32 -1.75
N ARG A 181 5.10 -5.32 -1.77
CA ARG A 181 6.44 -5.40 -2.35
C ARG A 181 7.49 -5.11 -1.28
N PRO A 182 8.06 -6.15 -0.61
CA PRO A 182 9.08 -5.95 0.43
C PRO A 182 10.42 -5.44 -0.11
N THR A 183 10.70 -5.58 -1.42
CA THR A 183 11.88 -5.02 -2.09
C THR A 183 11.50 -4.35 -3.41
N ALA A 184 12.33 -3.44 -3.90
CA ALA A 184 12.10 -2.73 -5.16
C ALA A 184 11.98 -3.68 -6.37
N GLU A 185 12.64 -4.83 -6.31
CA GLU A 185 12.66 -5.84 -7.38
C GLU A 185 11.51 -6.86 -7.27
N THR A 186 10.69 -6.78 -6.21
CA THR A 186 9.58 -7.71 -6.00
C THR A 186 8.56 -7.57 -7.13
N ILE A 187 8.32 -8.67 -7.83
CA ILE A 187 7.35 -8.79 -8.92
C ILE A 187 6.21 -9.69 -8.44
N LEU A 188 4.98 -9.22 -8.59
CA LEU A 188 3.78 -9.92 -8.17
C LEU A 188 3.04 -10.48 -9.38
N GLY A 189 2.55 -11.72 -9.25
CA GLY A 189 1.80 -12.39 -10.30
C GLY A 189 2.61 -12.76 -11.55
N THR A 190 1.93 -13.21 -12.59
CA THR A 190 2.49 -13.57 -13.90
C THR A 190 1.90 -12.75 -15.04
N ASP A 191 0.89 -11.95 -14.76
CA ASP A 191 0.22 -10.99 -15.62
C ASP A 191 -0.46 -9.92 -14.75
N ASN A 192 -1.10 -8.93 -15.38
CA ASN A 192 -1.73 -7.83 -14.65
C ASN A 192 -2.83 -8.31 -13.69
N ASP A 193 -3.67 -9.23 -14.13
CA ASP A 193 -4.80 -9.72 -13.35
C ASP A 193 -4.33 -10.51 -12.13
N SER A 194 -3.40 -11.45 -12.33
CA SER A 194 -2.83 -12.24 -11.24
C SER A 194 -2.01 -11.39 -10.26
N ALA A 195 -1.39 -10.29 -10.72
CA ALA A 195 -0.71 -9.34 -9.85
C ALA A 195 -1.68 -8.62 -8.91
N LEU A 196 -2.82 -8.16 -9.43
CA LEU A 196 -3.87 -7.51 -8.64
C LEU A 196 -4.51 -8.50 -7.64
N ASP A 197 -4.79 -9.74 -8.09
CA ASP A 197 -5.34 -10.78 -7.21
C ASP A 197 -4.36 -11.18 -6.11
N PHE A 198 -3.05 -11.26 -6.43
CA PHE A 198 -2.03 -11.57 -5.42
C PHE A 198 -2.06 -10.57 -4.26
N ARG A 199 -2.15 -9.28 -4.53
CA ARG A 199 -2.16 -8.22 -3.52
C ARG A 199 -3.29 -8.40 -2.51
N VAL A 200 -4.51 -8.64 -3.02
CA VAL A 200 -5.69 -8.83 -2.19
C VAL A 200 -5.65 -10.16 -1.44
N ASN A 201 -5.23 -11.24 -2.11
CA ASN A 201 -5.16 -12.56 -1.49
C ASN A 201 -4.09 -12.60 -0.39
N ASP A 202 -2.91 -12.01 -0.62
CA ASP A 202 -1.86 -11.93 0.39
C ASP A 202 -2.29 -11.12 1.62
N ALA A 203 -3.01 -10.01 1.43
CA ALA A 203 -3.60 -9.24 2.51
C ALA A 203 -4.64 -10.05 3.30
N THR A 204 -5.52 -10.77 2.58
CA THR A 204 -6.57 -11.61 3.17
C THR A 204 -5.98 -12.78 3.95
N GLU A 205 -4.99 -13.49 3.39
CA GLU A 205 -4.30 -14.62 4.03
C GLU A 205 -3.52 -14.19 5.28
N TRP A 206 -2.96 -12.99 5.26
CA TRP A 206 -2.29 -12.42 6.43
C TRP A 206 -3.27 -11.97 7.51
N GLY A 207 -4.54 -11.79 7.16
CA GLY A 207 -5.58 -11.28 8.05
C GLY A 207 -5.43 -9.79 8.32
N ALA A 208 -5.24 -9.00 7.26
CA ALA A 208 -5.20 -7.55 7.34
C ALA A 208 -6.54 -6.99 7.84
N ASP A 209 -6.48 -6.00 8.75
CA ASP A 209 -7.65 -5.25 9.20
C ASP A 209 -8.00 -4.13 8.22
N TYR A 210 -6.97 -3.56 7.56
CA TYR A 210 -7.12 -2.51 6.53
C TYR A 210 -6.15 -2.74 5.39
N PHE A 211 -6.61 -2.40 4.17
CA PHE A 211 -5.82 -2.45 2.93
C PHE A 211 -5.70 -1.03 2.34
N ILE A 212 -4.48 -0.54 2.21
CA ILE A 212 -4.19 0.80 1.68
C ILE A 212 -3.32 0.66 0.44
N SER A 213 -3.90 0.92 -0.74
CA SER A 213 -3.19 0.90 -2.03
C SER A 213 -2.68 2.30 -2.37
N LEU A 214 -1.40 2.41 -2.67
CA LEU A 214 -0.73 3.67 -2.99
C LEU A 214 -0.52 3.78 -4.50
N HIS A 215 -0.95 4.91 -5.07
CA HIS A 215 -0.89 5.21 -6.50
C HIS A 215 -0.55 6.67 -6.77
N THR A 216 -0.20 6.96 -8.02
CA THR A 216 -0.13 8.33 -8.56
C THR A 216 -1.01 8.45 -9.78
N ASN A 217 -1.84 9.48 -9.81
CA ASN A 217 -2.77 9.74 -10.89
C ASN A 217 -2.05 10.22 -12.16
N ALA A 218 -2.68 10.04 -13.31
CA ALA A 218 -2.21 10.54 -14.60
C ALA A 218 -3.36 11.12 -15.41
N ASN A 219 -3.08 12.17 -16.19
CA ASN A 219 -4.07 12.77 -17.08
C ASN A 219 -3.37 13.42 -18.28
N ASP A 220 -4.00 13.37 -19.45
CA ASP A 220 -3.50 14.05 -20.67
C ASP A 220 -3.50 15.58 -20.52
N ILE A 221 -4.31 16.12 -19.62
CA ILE A 221 -4.36 17.54 -19.29
C ILE A 221 -3.32 17.83 -18.20
N SER A 222 -2.19 18.42 -18.55
CA SER A 222 -1.08 18.69 -17.62
C SER A 222 -1.44 19.61 -16.44
N SER A 223 -2.56 20.35 -16.50
CA SER A 223 -3.07 21.15 -15.38
C SER A 223 -3.89 20.35 -14.36
N ALA A 224 -4.22 19.07 -14.63
CA ALA A 224 -4.83 18.19 -13.65
C ALA A 224 -3.83 17.93 -12.51
N ARG A 225 -4.25 18.16 -11.25
CA ARG A 225 -3.38 18.07 -10.08
C ARG A 225 -4.16 17.81 -8.80
N GLY A 226 -3.47 17.34 -7.77
CA GLY A 226 -4.01 17.16 -6.42
C GLY A 226 -4.22 15.69 -6.06
N ILE A 227 -4.71 15.46 -4.86
CA ILE A 227 -4.86 14.17 -4.21
C ILE A 227 -6.32 13.70 -4.23
N GLU A 228 -6.53 12.39 -4.37
CA GLU A 228 -7.84 11.74 -4.36
C GLU A 228 -7.76 10.45 -3.53
N VAL A 229 -8.87 10.04 -2.90
CA VAL A 229 -8.96 8.72 -2.28
C VAL A 229 -10.21 8.02 -2.80
N TYR A 230 -10.03 6.77 -3.18
CA TYR A 230 -11.08 5.91 -3.72
C TYR A 230 -11.42 4.78 -2.75
N THR A 231 -12.71 4.51 -2.60
CA THR A 231 -13.25 3.34 -1.90
C THR A 231 -14.30 2.67 -2.77
N LEU A 232 -14.66 1.42 -2.45
CA LEU A 232 -15.72 0.73 -3.18
C LEU A 232 -17.08 1.39 -2.93
N ASP A 233 -17.35 1.73 -1.66
CA ASP A 233 -18.58 2.35 -1.20
C ASP A 233 -18.30 3.71 -0.58
N GLY A 234 -19.25 4.63 -0.67
CA GLY A 234 -19.15 5.98 -0.11
C GLY A 234 -19.45 6.06 1.40
N THR A 235 -19.29 4.96 2.14
CA THR A 235 -19.58 4.87 3.59
C THR A 235 -18.76 3.77 4.26
N GLY A 236 -18.72 3.77 5.60
CA GLY A 236 -18.10 2.73 6.41
C GLY A 236 -16.61 2.94 6.63
N ALA A 237 -15.97 2.00 7.34
CA ALA A 237 -14.62 2.14 7.86
C ALA A 237 -13.56 2.51 6.80
N ALA A 238 -13.70 2.02 5.56
CA ALA A 238 -12.80 2.39 4.46
C ALA A 238 -12.95 3.85 4.05
N TYR A 239 -14.20 4.34 3.98
CA TYR A 239 -14.50 5.73 3.64
C TYR A 239 -14.08 6.68 4.77
N ASP A 240 -14.36 6.31 6.01
CA ASP A 240 -14.04 7.13 7.18
C ASP A 240 -12.52 7.29 7.34
N LEU A 241 -11.76 6.19 7.29
CA LEU A 241 -10.30 6.25 7.28
C LEU A 241 -9.76 7.00 6.05
N GLY A 242 -10.32 6.74 4.86
CA GLY A 242 -9.93 7.44 3.64
C GLY A 242 -10.11 8.95 3.71
N SER A 243 -11.16 9.42 4.39
CA SER A 243 -11.40 10.86 4.63
C SER A 243 -10.33 11.48 5.50
N GLU A 244 -9.94 10.81 6.60
CA GLU A 244 -8.85 11.25 7.47
C GLU A 244 -7.50 11.27 6.73
N LEU A 245 -7.23 10.25 5.89
CA LEU A 245 -6.02 10.21 5.05
C LEU A 245 -5.98 11.42 4.10
N LEU A 246 -7.09 11.71 3.45
CA LEU A 246 -7.19 12.78 2.46
C LEU A 246 -6.96 14.16 3.09
N GLU A 247 -7.56 14.44 4.26
CA GLU A 247 -7.36 15.69 5.00
C GLU A 247 -5.91 15.82 5.50
N ALA A 248 -5.34 14.76 6.04
CA ALA A 248 -3.97 14.76 6.53
C ALA A 248 -2.94 14.92 5.39
N LEU A 249 -3.18 14.30 4.23
CA LEU A 249 -2.36 14.46 3.03
C LEU A 249 -2.41 15.90 2.51
N GLU A 250 -3.61 16.51 2.40
CA GLU A 250 -3.75 17.92 2.03
C GLU A 250 -2.93 18.83 2.95
N LYS A 251 -3.03 18.60 4.25
CA LYS A 251 -2.32 19.38 5.28
C LYS A 251 -0.81 19.19 5.21
N SER A 252 -0.34 17.97 4.93
CA SER A 252 1.09 17.66 4.88
C SER A 252 1.75 18.14 3.60
N THR A 253 1.08 17.97 2.45
CA THR A 253 1.65 18.21 1.12
C THR A 253 1.30 19.60 0.57
N GLY A 254 0.21 20.22 1.03
CA GLY A 254 -0.35 21.44 0.45
C GLY A 254 -0.98 21.22 -0.94
N LEU A 255 -1.10 19.96 -1.41
CA LEU A 255 -1.74 19.63 -2.67
C LEU A 255 -3.26 19.82 -2.55
N ARG A 256 -3.87 20.13 -3.70
CA ARG A 256 -5.32 20.28 -3.78
C ARG A 256 -6.03 18.97 -3.42
N ASN A 257 -6.91 19.03 -2.44
CA ASN A 257 -7.86 17.97 -2.13
C ASN A 257 -8.97 17.93 -3.20
N ARG A 258 -9.12 16.80 -3.88
CA ARG A 258 -10.11 16.57 -4.94
C ARG A 258 -11.29 15.71 -4.47
N GLY A 259 -11.29 15.32 -3.21
CA GLY A 259 -12.37 14.62 -2.53
C GLY A 259 -12.24 13.10 -2.53
N MET A 260 -13.10 12.51 -1.71
CA MET A 260 -13.37 11.08 -1.72
C MET A 260 -14.15 10.70 -2.97
N LYS A 261 -13.88 9.52 -3.49
CA LYS A 261 -14.53 8.96 -4.69
C LYS A 261 -14.87 7.49 -4.49
N THR A 262 -15.73 6.99 -5.34
CA THR A 262 -16.06 5.55 -5.40
C THR A 262 -15.73 5.01 -6.77
N GLU A 263 -15.06 3.83 -6.81
CA GLU A 263 -14.73 3.14 -8.05
C GLU A 263 -14.60 1.63 -7.82
N GLU A 264 -14.98 0.82 -8.81
CA GLU A 264 -14.87 -0.64 -8.76
C GLU A 264 -13.46 -1.12 -9.18
N TYR A 265 -12.39 -0.47 -8.67
CA TYR A 265 -11.05 -1.00 -8.89
C TYR A 265 -10.94 -2.42 -8.36
N ARG A 266 -10.24 -3.29 -9.10
CA ARG A 266 -10.17 -4.73 -8.78
C ARG A 266 -9.69 -5.00 -7.35
N VAL A 267 -8.69 -4.24 -6.87
CA VAL A 267 -8.17 -4.39 -5.52
C VAL A 267 -9.18 -3.96 -4.45
N LEU A 268 -10.05 -2.99 -4.73
CA LEU A 268 -11.10 -2.54 -3.82
C LEU A 268 -12.28 -3.52 -3.84
N LYS A 269 -12.68 -3.96 -5.04
CA LYS A 269 -13.84 -4.86 -5.24
C LYS A 269 -13.63 -6.25 -4.64
N ASN A 270 -12.41 -6.78 -4.74
CA ASN A 270 -12.07 -8.11 -4.30
C ASN A 270 -11.59 -8.17 -2.83
N ALA A 271 -11.31 -7.01 -2.20
CA ALA A 271 -10.90 -6.95 -0.81
C ALA A 271 -11.99 -7.46 0.13
N THR A 272 -11.61 -8.24 1.14
CA THR A 272 -12.50 -8.76 2.19
C THR A 272 -12.45 -7.93 3.47
N MET A 273 -11.56 -6.96 3.53
CA MET A 273 -11.37 -5.99 4.61
C MET A 273 -11.64 -4.57 4.08
N PRO A 274 -11.84 -3.56 4.97
CA PRO A 274 -11.84 -2.16 4.59
C PRO A 274 -10.66 -1.81 3.70
N ALA A 275 -10.92 -1.35 2.47
CA ALA A 275 -9.91 -1.10 1.45
C ALA A 275 -10.07 0.28 0.81
N MET A 276 -8.96 0.96 0.59
CA MET A 276 -8.89 2.24 -0.09
C MET A 276 -7.69 2.33 -1.03
N LEU A 277 -7.81 3.17 -2.06
CA LEU A 277 -6.76 3.49 -2.99
C LEU A 277 -6.50 4.99 -2.94
N VAL A 278 -5.25 5.36 -2.70
CA VAL A 278 -4.79 6.74 -2.49
C VAL A 278 -4.02 7.18 -3.72
N GLU A 279 -4.57 8.14 -4.45
CA GLU A 279 -3.90 8.85 -5.53
C GLU A 279 -3.18 10.07 -4.95
N MET A 280 -1.89 9.92 -4.74
CA MET A 280 -1.06 10.85 -3.98
C MET A 280 -0.71 12.15 -4.72
N GLY A 281 -1.09 12.27 -5.99
CA GLY A 281 -0.84 13.42 -6.86
C GLY A 281 -0.79 12.97 -8.31
N PHE A 282 -0.73 13.92 -9.25
CA PHE A 282 -0.64 13.60 -10.68
C PHE A 282 0.82 13.56 -11.11
N ILE A 283 1.33 12.38 -11.47
CA ILE A 283 2.70 12.22 -11.98
C ILE A 283 2.91 12.99 -13.31
N THR A 284 1.83 13.23 -14.06
CA THR A 284 1.82 14.02 -15.31
C THR A 284 1.74 15.53 -15.08
N ASN A 285 1.54 16.00 -13.84
CA ASN A 285 1.59 17.41 -13.47
C ASN A 285 2.98 17.74 -12.93
N GLU A 286 3.66 18.73 -13.50
CA GLU A 286 5.04 19.07 -13.11
C GLU A 286 5.18 19.39 -11.60
N GLY A 287 4.24 20.17 -11.05
CA GLY A 287 4.28 20.55 -9.62
C GLY A 287 4.08 19.38 -8.68
N ASP A 288 3.06 18.55 -8.94
CA ASP A 288 2.80 17.34 -8.15
C ASP A 288 3.97 16.34 -8.29
N ALA A 289 4.48 16.14 -9.50
CA ALA A 289 5.57 15.21 -9.81
C ALA A 289 6.87 15.60 -9.11
N ILE A 290 7.23 16.90 -9.10
CA ILE A 290 8.39 17.41 -8.38
C ILE A 290 8.23 17.20 -6.88
N LEU A 291 7.04 17.45 -6.33
CA LEU A 291 6.78 17.24 -4.90
C LEU A 291 6.88 15.76 -4.52
N LEU A 292 6.30 14.86 -5.33
CA LEU A 292 6.39 13.40 -5.13
C LEU A 292 7.85 12.91 -5.14
N ARG A 293 8.69 13.46 -6.02
CA ARG A 293 10.10 13.11 -6.14
C ARG A 293 10.95 13.66 -5.00
N ASP A 294 10.78 14.95 -4.69
CA ASP A 294 11.71 15.67 -3.80
C ASP A 294 11.33 15.60 -2.32
N ASN A 295 10.08 15.22 -2.02
CA ASN A 295 9.54 15.19 -0.66
C ASN A 295 8.63 13.98 -0.41
N PRO A 296 9.03 12.73 -0.72
CA PRO A 296 8.20 11.53 -0.52
C PRO A 296 7.79 11.34 0.95
N GLU A 297 8.62 11.82 1.89
CA GLU A 297 8.34 11.78 3.32
C GLU A 297 7.10 12.60 3.73
N LEU A 298 6.73 13.66 3.00
CA LEU A 298 5.52 14.42 3.29
C LEU A 298 4.27 13.60 3.02
N PHE A 299 4.30 12.76 1.99
CA PHE A 299 3.18 11.85 1.67
C PHE A 299 3.07 10.73 2.69
N ALA A 300 4.17 10.07 3.01
CA ALA A 300 4.20 9.04 4.04
C ALA A 300 3.73 9.57 5.40
N GLN A 301 4.20 10.76 5.81
CA GLN A 301 3.80 11.40 7.05
C GLN A 301 2.32 11.82 7.03
N GLY A 302 1.81 12.31 5.90
CA GLY A 302 0.40 12.66 5.72
C GLY A 302 -0.49 11.44 5.91
N ILE A 303 -0.19 10.34 5.23
CA ILE A 303 -0.94 9.08 5.35
C ILE A 303 -0.87 8.54 6.79
N PHE A 304 0.32 8.51 7.39
CA PHE A 304 0.49 8.10 8.79
C PHE A 304 -0.35 8.95 9.75
N ASN A 305 -0.35 10.27 9.59
CA ASN A 305 -1.13 11.17 10.43
C ASN A 305 -2.64 10.94 10.30
N GLY A 306 -3.13 10.63 9.10
CA GLY A 306 -4.53 10.29 8.87
C GLY A 306 -4.90 8.95 9.53
N ILE A 307 -4.06 7.92 9.38
CA ILE A 307 -4.24 6.64 10.07
C ILE A 307 -4.30 6.86 11.58
N LYS A 308 -3.33 7.60 12.11
CA LYS A 308 -3.27 7.89 13.55
C LYS A 308 -4.52 8.64 14.03
N ALA A 309 -4.95 9.67 13.32
CA ALA A 309 -6.14 10.46 13.68
C ALA A 309 -7.41 9.60 13.72
N TYR A 310 -7.59 8.72 12.73
CA TYR A 310 -8.71 7.81 12.68
C TYR A 310 -8.76 6.87 13.88
N PHE A 311 -7.65 6.22 14.23
CA PHE A 311 -7.62 5.29 15.35
C PHE A 311 -7.63 5.99 16.71
N ASP A 312 -7.04 7.19 16.84
CA ASP A 312 -7.15 8.00 18.05
C ASP A 312 -8.64 8.36 18.34
N ALA A 313 -9.41 8.71 17.31
CA ALA A 313 -10.83 9.02 17.43
C ALA A 313 -11.66 7.79 17.85
N LEU A 314 -11.33 6.60 17.36
CA LEU A 314 -11.99 5.35 17.76
C LEU A 314 -11.72 4.97 19.23
N GLU A 315 -10.52 5.30 19.75
CA GLU A 315 -10.17 5.04 21.15
C GLU A 315 -10.85 6.05 22.11
N GLU A 316 -11.12 7.29 21.64
CA GLU A 316 -11.77 8.33 22.43
C GLU A 316 -13.30 8.17 22.54
N GLU A 317 -13.93 7.38 21.64
CA GLU A 317 -15.37 7.10 21.75
C GLU A 317 -15.63 6.20 22.98
N PRO A 318 -16.33 6.70 24.04
CA PRO A 318 -16.60 5.89 25.22
C PRO A 318 -17.44 4.68 24.78
N THR A 319 -16.98 3.47 25.10
CA THR A 319 -17.80 2.26 25.01
C THR A 319 -19.05 2.43 25.85
N SER A 320 -20.13 2.92 25.23
CA SER A 320 -21.45 3.08 25.84
C SER A 320 -22.12 1.72 26.01
N THR A 321 -21.51 0.82 26.77
CA THR A 321 -22.07 -0.50 27.10
C THR A 321 -21.90 -0.83 28.59
N GLU A 322 -22.23 0.12 29.47
CA GLU A 322 -22.54 -0.19 30.87
C GLU A 322 -23.63 0.76 31.37
N GLN A 323 -24.84 0.62 30.83
CA GLN A 323 -26.08 1.05 31.47
C GLN A 323 -27.25 0.28 30.88
N GLU A 324 -27.49 -0.94 31.38
CA GLU A 324 -28.85 -1.41 31.73
C GLU A 324 -28.75 -2.63 32.66
#